data_9a695e3f2a75c887c2351c8b31b2733d
#
_entry.id   9a695e3f2a75c887c2351c8b31b2733d
#
_cell.length_a   1.000
_cell.length_b   1.000
_cell.length_c   1.000
_cell.angle_alpha   90.00
_cell.angle_beta   90.00
_cell.angle_gamma   90.00
#
_symmetry.space_group_name_H-M   'P 1'
#
loop_
_entity.id
_entity.type
_entity.pdbx_description
1 polymer ?
#
loop_
_entity_poly.entity_id
_entity_poly.type
_entity_poly.pdbx_seq_one_letter_code
_entity_poly.pdbx_strand_id
1 'polypeptide(L)'
;MSAFTDTELRYLRGERLLARLATVGKDGMPHIAPVGWSYNPVQDTIDIGGHNLERTKKYRDVERTGRAAVVIDDVLPPFQPRGIEVRGDAEAIAGPPPLLRIHPQRIVSWGLDQATRMPGRRSARDVA
;
A
#
# COMPACT_ATOMS: atom_id res chain seq x y z
N MET A 1 -16.05 8.54 -5.79
CA MET A 1 -15.77 7.20 -6.40
C MET A 1 -14.34 6.79 -6.08
N SER A 2 -14.16 5.58 -5.59
CA SER A 2 -12.81 5.12 -5.19
C SER A 2 -11.99 4.64 -6.39
N ALA A 3 -10.67 4.81 -6.31
CA ALA A 3 -9.72 4.20 -7.26
C ALA A 3 -9.70 2.68 -7.13
N PHE A 4 -10.08 2.16 -5.96
CA PHE A 4 -10.14 0.72 -5.69
C PHE A 4 -11.47 0.13 -6.11
N THR A 5 -11.45 -1.12 -6.55
CA THR A 5 -12.69 -1.86 -6.79
C THR A 5 -13.35 -2.26 -5.48
N ASP A 6 -14.64 -2.64 -5.53
CA ASP A 6 -15.33 -3.11 -4.32
C ASP A 6 -14.65 -4.32 -3.71
N THR A 7 -14.15 -5.23 -4.55
CA THR A 7 -13.42 -6.42 -4.09
C THR A 7 -12.13 -6.02 -3.37
N GLU A 8 -11.39 -5.06 -3.93
CA GLU A 8 -10.17 -4.53 -3.31
C GLU A 8 -10.47 -3.85 -1.98
N LEU A 9 -11.54 -3.05 -1.93
CA LEU A 9 -11.95 -2.38 -0.69
C LEU A 9 -12.33 -3.38 0.40
N ARG A 10 -12.99 -4.47 0.05
CA ARG A 10 -13.31 -5.52 1.03
C ARG A 10 -12.03 -6.13 1.59
N TYR A 11 -11.02 -6.35 0.75
CA TYR A 11 -9.73 -6.86 1.21
C TYR A 11 -9.03 -5.87 2.15
N LEU A 12 -9.00 -4.59 1.77
CA LEU A 12 -8.36 -3.55 2.58
C LEU A 12 -9.07 -3.33 3.92
N ARG A 13 -10.36 -3.57 4.00
CA ARG A 13 -11.17 -3.42 5.22
C ARG A 13 -11.29 -4.71 6.03
N GLY A 14 -10.72 -5.78 5.55
CA GLY A 14 -10.79 -7.07 6.20
C GLY A 14 -9.79 -7.21 7.34
N GLU A 15 -9.27 -8.42 7.49
CA GLU A 15 -8.29 -8.72 8.53
C GLU A 15 -7.07 -7.82 8.37
N ARG A 16 -6.58 -7.30 9.52
CA ARG A 16 -5.45 -6.37 9.48
C ARG A 16 -4.15 -7.13 9.28
N LEU A 17 -3.60 -7.02 8.08
CA LEU A 17 -2.33 -7.61 7.71
C LEU A 17 -1.22 -6.56 7.81
N LEU A 18 0.02 -7.02 7.89
CA LEU A 18 1.15 -6.10 7.72
C LEU A 18 1.26 -5.69 6.25
N ALA A 19 1.70 -4.47 6.05
CA ALA A 19 2.11 -4.00 4.74
C ALA A 19 3.63 -3.92 4.67
N ARG A 20 4.14 -3.91 3.44
CA ARG A 20 5.56 -3.64 3.19
C ARG A 20 5.65 -2.43 2.29
N LEU A 21 6.38 -1.44 2.78
CA LEU A 21 6.53 -0.15 2.11
C LEU A 21 7.88 -0.09 1.42
N ALA A 22 7.87 0.26 0.14
CA ALA A 22 9.08 0.50 -0.63
C ALA A 22 9.26 1.99 -0.88
N THR A 23 10.46 2.48 -0.59
CA THR A 23 10.88 3.84 -0.88
C THR A 23 12.26 3.81 -1.54
N VAL A 24 12.69 4.93 -2.09
CA VAL A 24 13.98 5.00 -2.79
C VAL A 24 14.89 5.98 -2.08
N GLY A 25 16.09 5.52 -1.74
CA GLY A 25 17.10 6.31 -1.06
C GLY A 25 17.82 7.30 -1.97
N LYS A 26 18.67 8.13 -1.37
CA LYS A 26 19.45 9.16 -2.10
C LYS A 26 20.33 8.57 -3.19
N ASP A 27 20.83 7.36 -2.97
CA ASP A 27 21.70 6.66 -3.91
C ASP A 27 20.93 5.86 -4.98
N GLY A 28 19.60 5.99 -4.99
CA GLY A 28 18.76 5.23 -5.90
C GLY A 28 18.46 3.81 -5.44
N MET A 29 18.98 3.41 -4.28
CA MET A 29 18.75 2.07 -3.76
C MET A 29 17.33 1.97 -3.17
N PRO A 30 16.53 0.99 -3.60
CA PRO A 30 15.22 0.79 -2.99
C PRO A 30 15.33 0.21 -1.58
N HIS A 31 14.47 0.67 -0.71
CA HIS A 31 14.38 0.22 0.67
C HIS A 31 12.99 -0.33 0.92
N ILE A 32 12.90 -1.41 1.70
CA ILE A 32 11.64 -2.05 2.06
C ILE A 32 11.56 -2.22 3.57
N ALA A 33 10.41 -1.90 4.15
CA ALA A 33 10.17 -2.07 5.58
C ALA A 33 8.75 -2.55 5.83
N PRO A 34 8.54 -3.45 6.83
CA PRO A 34 7.20 -3.78 7.27
C PRO A 34 6.62 -2.59 8.05
N VAL A 35 5.35 -2.30 7.81
CA VAL A 35 4.70 -1.13 8.39
C VAL A 35 3.26 -1.44 8.77
N GLY A 36 2.75 -0.70 9.78
CA GLY A 36 1.32 -0.62 10.02
C GLY A 36 0.69 0.36 9.05
N TRP A 37 -0.56 0.12 8.73
CA TRP A 37 -1.25 0.91 7.72
C TRP A 37 -2.74 0.98 8.00
N SER A 38 -3.42 1.93 7.34
CA SER A 38 -4.87 1.98 7.32
C SER A 38 -5.33 2.51 5.96
N TYR A 39 -6.51 2.08 5.53
CA TYR A 39 -7.18 2.69 4.39
C TYR A 39 -7.93 3.92 4.87
N ASN A 40 -7.73 5.05 4.20
CA ASN A 40 -8.42 6.30 4.50
C ASN A 40 -9.54 6.50 3.48
N PRO A 41 -10.82 6.32 3.87
CA PRO A 41 -11.92 6.43 2.91
C PRO A 41 -12.23 7.86 2.49
N VAL A 42 -11.83 8.85 3.28
CA VAL A 42 -12.05 10.26 2.94
C VAL A 42 -11.11 10.69 1.82
N GLN A 43 -9.83 10.33 1.94
CA GLN A 43 -8.79 10.66 0.96
C GLN A 43 -8.64 9.63 -0.14
N ASP A 44 -9.18 8.43 0.06
CA ASP A 44 -8.99 7.27 -0.83
C ASP A 44 -7.51 6.91 -0.94
N THR A 45 -6.82 6.84 0.21
CA THR A 45 -5.37 6.63 0.29
C THR A 45 -5.03 5.51 1.25
N ILE A 46 -3.79 5.02 1.12
CA ILE A 46 -3.18 4.16 2.12
C ILE A 46 -2.33 5.04 3.01
N ASP A 47 -2.66 5.09 4.29
CA ASP A 47 -1.96 5.91 5.27
C ASP A 47 -1.10 5.00 6.14
N ILE A 48 0.15 5.40 6.34
CA ILE A 48 1.14 4.64 7.09
C ILE A 48 1.60 5.45 8.27
N GLY A 49 1.44 4.88 9.46
CA GLY A 49 1.92 5.45 10.70
C GLY A 49 3.15 4.72 11.20
N GLY A 50 3.59 5.08 12.40
CA GLY A 50 4.70 4.39 13.04
C GLY A 50 5.29 5.20 14.17
N HIS A 51 5.98 4.49 15.07
CA HIS A 51 6.67 5.12 16.18
C HIS A 51 7.87 5.93 15.66
N ASN A 52 7.96 7.20 16.06
CA ASN A 52 9.00 8.12 15.62
C ASN A 52 9.14 8.18 14.09
N LEU A 53 8.02 8.14 13.40
CA LEU A 53 7.98 8.05 11.93
C LEU A 53 8.85 9.10 11.26
N GLU A 54 8.83 10.35 11.75
CA GLU A 54 9.57 11.47 11.19
C GLU A 54 11.09 11.29 11.22
N ARG A 55 11.59 10.39 12.07
CA ARG A 55 13.03 10.10 12.17
C ARG A 55 13.47 8.91 11.33
N THR A 56 12.51 8.28 10.64
CA THR A 56 12.82 7.09 9.86
C THR A 56 13.35 7.46 8.47
N LYS A 57 14.10 6.54 7.89
CA LYS A 57 14.61 6.70 6.54
C LYS A 57 13.47 6.76 5.52
N LYS A 58 12.43 5.93 5.70
CA LYS A 58 11.27 5.92 4.79
C LYS A 58 10.57 7.28 4.74
N TYR A 59 10.46 7.97 5.87
CA TYR A 59 9.85 9.29 5.92
C TYR A 59 10.69 10.31 5.12
N ARG A 60 12.00 10.29 5.33
CA ARG A 60 12.93 11.18 4.61
C ARG A 60 12.98 10.86 3.12
N ASP A 61 12.91 9.58 2.75
CA ASP A 61 12.87 9.19 1.35
C ASP A 61 11.62 9.76 0.67
N VAL A 62 10.44 9.67 1.33
CA VAL A 62 9.20 10.22 0.79
C VAL A 62 9.27 11.74 0.70
N GLU A 63 9.82 12.42 1.72
CA GLU A 63 10.01 13.87 1.65
C GLU A 63 10.80 14.27 0.41
N ARG A 64 11.82 13.49 0.08
CA ARG A 64 12.71 13.80 -1.05
C ARG A 64 12.12 13.42 -2.39
N THR A 65 11.50 12.24 -2.50
CA THR A 65 11.05 11.70 -3.78
C THR A 65 9.59 11.98 -4.09
N GLY A 66 8.74 12.10 -3.07
CA GLY A 66 7.31 12.24 -3.26
C GLY A 66 6.64 10.97 -3.81
N ARG A 67 7.29 9.82 -3.71
CA ARG A 67 6.79 8.56 -4.28
C ARG A 67 7.02 7.39 -3.36
N ALA A 68 6.11 6.42 -3.41
CA ALA A 68 6.25 5.17 -2.67
C ALA A 68 5.37 4.08 -3.29
N ALA A 69 5.67 2.85 -2.92
CA ALA A 69 4.83 1.71 -3.24
C ALA A 69 4.60 0.89 -1.98
N VAL A 70 3.43 0.29 -1.87
CA VAL A 70 3.08 -0.53 -0.72
C VAL A 70 2.39 -1.79 -1.19
N VAL A 71 2.70 -2.91 -0.56
CA VAL A 71 2.02 -4.17 -0.80
C VAL A 71 1.41 -4.69 0.49
N ILE A 72 0.16 -5.14 0.39
CA ILE A 72 -0.56 -5.81 1.47
C ILE A 72 -0.95 -7.16 0.89
N ASP A 73 -0.50 -8.25 1.51
CA ASP A 73 -0.75 -9.57 0.97
C ASP A 73 -0.80 -10.63 2.06
N ASP A 74 -1.34 -11.78 1.70
CA ASP A 74 -1.31 -12.98 2.51
C ASP A 74 -1.46 -14.21 1.62
N VAL A 75 -1.38 -15.37 2.24
CA VAL A 75 -1.55 -16.64 1.54
C VAL A 75 -2.60 -17.44 2.29
N LEU A 76 -3.70 -17.73 1.61
CA LEU A 76 -4.74 -18.61 2.17
C LEU A 76 -4.33 -20.07 2.03
N PRO A 77 -4.74 -20.95 2.98
CA PRO A 77 -4.50 -22.39 2.83
C PRO A 77 -5.21 -22.96 1.60
N PRO A 78 -4.66 -23.94 0.91
CA PRO A 78 -3.35 -24.57 1.13
C PRO A 78 -2.17 -23.77 0.59
N PHE A 79 -2.34 -22.98 -0.45
CA PHE A 79 -1.35 -22.05 -0.99
C PHE A 79 -2.04 -21.20 -2.05
N GLN A 80 -2.83 -20.24 -1.60
CA GLN A 80 -3.57 -19.33 -2.46
C GLN A 80 -3.15 -17.89 -2.17
N PRO A 81 -2.11 -17.40 -2.86
CA PRO A 81 -1.68 -16.00 -2.64
C PRO A 81 -2.72 -15.01 -3.11
N ARG A 82 -2.90 -13.98 -2.33
CA ARG A 82 -3.74 -12.84 -2.68
C ARG A 82 -3.12 -11.58 -2.14
N GLY A 83 -3.42 -10.46 -2.75
CA GLY A 83 -2.89 -9.19 -2.27
C GLY A 83 -3.20 -8.03 -3.18
N ILE A 84 -2.67 -6.89 -2.77
CA ILE A 84 -2.81 -5.64 -3.50
C ILE A 84 -1.52 -4.84 -3.37
N GLU A 85 -1.05 -4.31 -4.50
CA GLU A 85 0.05 -3.37 -4.52
C GLU A 85 -0.47 -2.01 -4.98
N VAL A 86 -0.07 -0.95 -4.28
CA VAL A 86 -0.45 0.42 -4.60
C VAL A 86 0.82 1.24 -4.80
N ARG A 87 0.96 1.83 -5.97
CA ARG A 87 2.07 2.73 -6.29
C ARG A 87 1.52 4.13 -6.53
N GLY A 88 2.22 5.13 -6.04
CA GLY A 88 1.78 6.48 -6.34
C GLY A 88 2.58 7.57 -5.68
N ASP A 89 2.07 8.78 -5.84
CA ASP A 89 2.59 9.93 -5.12
C ASP A 89 2.39 9.72 -3.63
N ALA A 90 3.36 10.15 -2.86
CA ALA A 90 3.33 10.00 -1.42
C ALA A 90 3.67 11.32 -0.75
N GLU A 91 2.95 11.61 0.32
CA GLU A 91 3.16 12.80 1.13
C GLU A 91 3.70 12.40 2.49
N ALA A 92 4.74 13.10 2.94
CA ALA A 92 5.21 13.01 4.31
C ALA A 92 4.51 14.11 5.11
N ILE A 93 3.56 13.70 5.94
CA ILE A 93 2.73 14.63 6.72
C ILE A 93 3.29 14.72 8.13
N ALA A 94 3.56 15.95 8.56
CA ALA A 94 4.20 16.18 9.85
C ALA A 94 3.32 15.85 11.06
N GLY A 95 2.02 15.92 10.90
CA GLY A 95 1.11 15.62 11.99
C GLY A 95 1.01 16.69 13.05
N PRO A 96 0.51 16.42 14.27
CA PRO A 96 0.33 15.11 14.91
C PRO A 96 -0.96 14.38 14.52
N PRO A 97 -0.91 13.04 14.33
CA PRO A 97 0.31 12.22 14.26
C PRO A 97 0.95 12.28 12.87
N PRO A 98 2.27 12.06 12.74
CA PRO A 98 2.90 12.01 11.44
C PRO A 98 2.44 10.79 10.64
N LEU A 99 2.30 10.98 9.34
CA LEU A 99 1.83 9.93 8.43
C LEU A 99 2.61 9.99 7.13
N LEU A 100 2.70 8.84 6.46
CA LEU A 100 3.00 8.78 5.04
C LEU A 100 1.69 8.45 4.33
N ARG A 101 1.29 9.26 3.37
CA ARG A 101 0.01 9.10 2.67
C ARG A 101 0.27 8.80 1.21
N ILE A 102 -0.18 7.61 0.75
CA ILE A 102 0.03 7.18 -0.61
C ILE A 102 -1.26 7.36 -1.40
N HIS A 103 -1.18 8.19 -2.45
CA HIS A 103 -2.26 8.43 -3.40
C HIS A 103 -2.14 7.45 -4.55
N PRO A 104 -3.11 6.55 -4.75
CA PRO A 104 -2.97 5.51 -5.77
C PRO A 104 -2.89 6.08 -7.18
N GLN A 105 -1.86 5.69 -7.92
CA GLN A 105 -1.72 5.98 -9.35
C GLN A 105 -1.70 4.71 -10.17
N ARG A 106 -1.24 3.60 -9.57
CA ARG A 106 -1.32 2.29 -10.17
C ARG A 106 -1.67 1.27 -9.10
N ILE A 107 -2.64 0.43 -9.40
CA ILE A 107 -3.11 -0.62 -8.48
C ILE A 107 -2.98 -1.96 -9.17
N VAL A 108 -2.31 -2.90 -8.51
CA VAL A 108 -2.20 -4.29 -8.94
C VAL A 108 -2.77 -5.16 -7.85
N SER A 109 -3.73 -6.01 -8.18
CA SER A 109 -4.29 -6.94 -7.21
C SER A 109 -4.34 -8.34 -7.81
N TRP A 110 -4.34 -9.35 -6.95
CA TRP A 110 -4.33 -10.75 -7.36
C TRP A 110 -5.01 -11.60 -6.29
N GLY A 111 -5.66 -12.67 -6.75
CA GLY A 111 -6.23 -13.68 -5.87
C GLY A 111 -7.38 -13.23 -5.00
N LEU A 112 -7.95 -12.05 -5.23
CA LEU A 112 -9.02 -11.50 -4.38
C LEU A 112 -10.40 -12.05 -4.72
N ASP A 113 -10.59 -12.54 -5.93
CA ASP A 113 -11.86 -13.09 -6.36
C ASP A 113 -11.90 -14.59 -6.06
N GLN A 114 -12.50 -14.94 -4.94
CA GLN A 114 -12.59 -16.32 -4.49
C GLN A 114 -13.56 -17.17 -5.32
N ALA A 115 -14.46 -16.53 -6.07
CA ALA A 115 -15.48 -17.24 -6.85
C ALA A 115 -14.87 -18.04 -8.01
N THR A 116 -13.73 -17.62 -8.52
CA THR A 116 -13.11 -18.26 -9.68
C THR A 116 -12.13 -19.36 -9.31
N ARG A 117 -11.66 -19.42 -8.08
CA ARG A 117 -10.64 -20.39 -7.60
C ARG A 117 -9.45 -20.54 -8.54
N MET A 118 -9.22 -19.54 -9.37
CA MET A 118 -8.11 -19.55 -10.32
C MET A 118 -6.90 -18.92 -9.65
N PRO A 119 -5.87 -19.71 -9.35
CA PRO A 119 -4.64 -19.12 -8.80
C PRO A 119 -4.08 -18.07 -9.74
N GLY A 120 -3.71 -16.94 -9.21
CA GLY A 120 -2.98 -15.94 -9.96
C GLY A 120 -3.80 -15.01 -10.84
N ARG A 121 -5.13 -14.99 -10.72
CA ARG A 121 -5.89 -13.95 -11.43
C ARG A 121 -5.46 -12.58 -10.96
N ARG A 122 -4.92 -11.81 -11.90
CA ARG A 122 -4.30 -10.53 -11.64
C ARG A 122 -5.08 -9.42 -12.34
N SER A 123 -5.28 -8.33 -11.63
CA SER A 123 -5.81 -7.08 -12.20
C SER A 123 -4.75 -6.00 -12.03
N ALA A 124 -4.43 -5.29 -13.09
CA ALA A 124 -3.48 -4.18 -13.02
C ALA A 124 -4.03 -3.02 -13.84
N ARG A 125 -4.03 -1.83 -13.24
CA ARG A 125 -4.54 -0.66 -13.94
C ARG A 125 -3.91 0.62 -13.40
N ASP A 126 -3.82 1.61 -14.28
CA ASP A 126 -3.49 2.97 -13.89
C ASP A 126 -4.76 3.66 -13.41
N VAL A 127 -4.61 4.48 -12.39
CA VAL A 127 -5.70 5.29 -11.86
C VAL A 127 -5.78 6.57 -12.68
N ALA A 128 -6.95 6.80 -13.25
CA ALA A 128 -7.18 7.99 -14.08
C ALA A 128 -7.29 9.27 -13.23
#